data_5bf1e2b98aa7f2c9bd3ae8d320ad958c
#
_entry.id   5bf1e2b98aa7f2c9bd3ae8d320ad958c
#
_cell.length_a   1.000
_cell.length_b   1.000
_cell.length_c   1.000
_cell.angle_alpha   90.00
_cell.angle_beta   90.00
_cell.angle_gamma   90.00
#
_symmetry.space_group_name_H-M   'P 1'
#
loop_
_entity.id
_entity.type
_entity.pdbx_description
1 polymer ?
#
loop_
_entity_poly.entity_id
_entity_poly.type
_entity_poly.pdbx_seq_one_letter_code
_entity_poly.pdbx_strand_id
1 'polypeptide(L)'
;MTREKYGEELRLRREESGHTQQSLGDVVILSPSMIAHIEAGRRRPRLEDARRLDKELGARGFFERWLPTLDGAQFAEHFQEAAESEQRADVIEEYAVGTVPGLLQTAAYARAVYLGTEPDISAEELDRHVVNRCGRARLLSEQSSPRVWMILGEGVLRTVVGGPRTMAEQLRHIAGLMRSGRVQVQVLPFAHGAHPLMRNMVKLMRFPDSPEQVYFEVLYTGALIDDPVLVRRYRDAYDLARAAALPLSASLELIESAAEEYENGQP
;
A
#
# COMPACT_ATOMS: atom_id res chain seq x y z
N MET A 1 -16.85 -4.72 0.37
CA MET A 1 -17.85 -5.25 1.31
C MET A 1 -17.24 -5.37 2.69
N THR A 2 -17.83 -4.84 3.77
CA THR A 2 -17.35 -5.08 5.13
C THR A 2 -17.93 -6.38 5.70
N ARG A 3 -17.30 -6.94 6.76
CA ARG A 3 -17.81 -8.15 7.42
C ARG A 3 -19.19 -7.95 8.02
N GLU A 4 -19.47 -6.74 8.54
CA GLU A 4 -20.78 -6.37 9.09
C GLU A 4 -21.86 -6.38 8.01
N LYS A 5 -21.60 -5.74 6.86
CA LYS A 5 -22.55 -5.72 5.73
C LYS A 5 -22.78 -7.10 5.13
N TYR A 6 -21.74 -7.93 5.07
CA TYR A 6 -21.89 -9.32 4.64
C TYR A 6 -22.74 -10.12 5.62
N GLY A 7 -22.50 -9.94 6.91
CA GLY A 7 -23.27 -10.59 7.97
C GLY A 7 -24.72 -10.12 8.02
N GLU A 8 -24.97 -8.82 7.81
CA GLU A 8 -26.31 -8.26 7.71
C GLU A 8 -27.10 -8.87 6.53
N GLU A 9 -26.48 -9.01 5.37
CA GLU A 9 -27.07 -9.67 4.20
C GLU A 9 -27.38 -11.15 4.48
N LEU A 10 -26.46 -11.86 5.17
CA LEU A 10 -26.72 -13.24 5.58
C LEU A 10 -27.95 -13.32 6.48
N ARG A 11 -28.05 -12.44 7.45
CA ARG A 11 -29.19 -12.37 8.36
C ARG A 11 -30.51 -12.10 7.61
N LEU A 12 -30.52 -11.11 6.72
CA LEU A 12 -31.70 -10.76 5.92
C LEU A 12 -32.20 -11.95 5.11
N ARG A 13 -31.30 -12.60 4.34
CA ARG A 13 -31.68 -13.76 3.52
C ARG A 13 -32.11 -14.97 4.34
N ARG A 14 -31.47 -15.20 5.49
CA ARG A 14 -31.89 -16.24 6.41
C ARG A 14 -33.32 -16.01 6.90
N GLU A 15 -33.66 -14.78 7.33
CA GLU A 15 -34.98 -14.41 7.82
C GLU A 15 -36.03 -14.50 6.69
N GLU A 16 -35.69 -14.00 5.49
CA GLU A 16 -36.56 -14.13 4.30
C GLU A 16 -36.84 -15.58 3.92
N SER A 17 -35.87 -16.47 4.10
CA SER A 17 -36.02 -17.92 3.85
C SER A 17 -36.70 -18.68 5.01
N GLY A 18 -37.12 -17.97 6.07
CA GLY A 18 -37.76 -18.56 7.23
C GLY A 18 -36.90 -19.42 8.14
N HIS A 19 -35.57 -19.32 8.00
CA HIS A 19 -34.64 -20.06 8.83
C HIS A 19 -34.34 -19.35 10.15
N THR A 20 -34.24 -20.14 11.23
CA THR A 20 -33.54 -19.74 12.45
C THR A 20 -32.02 -19.93 12.25
N GLN A 21 -31.20 -19.35 13.11
CA GLN A 21 -29.73 -19.63 13.10
C GLN A 21 -29.42 -21.12 13.28
N GLN A 22 -30.25 -21.82 14.08
CA GLN A 22 -30.16 -23.26 14.29
C GLN A 22 -30.49 -24.02 13.00
N SER A 23 -31.66 -23.80 12.42
CA SER A 23 -32.11 -24.53 11.24
C SER A 23 -31.25 -24.29 10.01
N LEU A 24 -30.74 -23.03 9.81
CA LEU A 24 -29.78 -22.75 8.76
C LEU A 24 -28.45 -23.48 9.03
N GLY A 25 -27.96 -23.44 10.27
CA GLY A 25 -26.72 -24.10 10.67
C GLY A 25 -26.76 -25.60 10.38
N ASP A 26 -27.85 -26.26 10.71
CA ASP A 26 -28.05 -27.71 10.47
C ASP A 26 -27.97 -28.06 8.98
N VAL A 27 -28.54 -27.24 8.10
CA VAL A 27 -28.52 -27.47 6.64
C VAL A 27 -27.16 -27.17 6.02
N VAL A 28 -26.51 -26.06 6.43
CA VAL A 28 -25.19 -25.66 5.86
C VAL A 28 -24.01 -26.24 6.62
N ILE A 29 -24.25 -27.14 7.59
CA ILE A 29 -23.21 -27.84 8.38
C ILE A 29 -22.34 -26.84 9.15
N LEU A 30 -22.97 -25.87 9.80
CA LEU A 30 -22.35 -24.88 10.68
C LEU A 30 -23.06 -24.87 12.03
N SER A 31 -22.34 -24.59 13.11
CA SER A 31 -23.03 -24.41 14.41
C SER A 31 -23.85 -23.10 14.40
N PRO A 32 -24.94 -23.04 15.18
CA PRO A 32 -25.74 -21.80 15.32
C PRO A 32 -24.89 -20.62 15.79
N SER A 33 -23.96 -20.88 16.68
CA SER A 33 -22.97 -19.89 17.16
C SER A 33 -22.09 -19.36 16.00
N MET A 34 -21.70 -20.23 15.04
CA MET A 34 -20.95 -19.81 13.87
C MET A 34 -21.80 -18.89 12.98
N ILE A 35 -23.06 -19.26 12.71
CA ILE A 35 -23.99 -18.40 11.97
C ILE A 35 -24.14 -17.04 12.67
N ALA A 36 -24.36 -17.01 13.98
CA ALA A 36 -24.47 -15.77 14.76
C ALA A 36 -23.19 -14.92 14.69
N HIS A 37 -22.01 -15.55 14.71
CA HIS A 37 -20.74 -14.82 14.58
C HIS A 37 -20.51 -14.25 13.17
N ILE A 38 -20.92 -14.96 12.12
CA ILE A 38 -20.85 -14.46 10.75
C ILE A 38 -21.83 -13.30 10.57
N GLU A 39 -23.09 -13.44 11.02
CA GLU A 39 -24.11 -12.38 10.96
C GLU A 39 -23.70 -11.11 11.71
N ALA A 40 -22.98 -11.25 12.80
CA ALA A 40 -22.43 -10.12 13.57
C ALA A 40 -21.10 -9.56 13.03
N GLY A 41 -20.61 -10.04 11.89
CA GLY A 41 -19.33 -9.62 11.31
C GLY A 41 -18.10 -10.06 12.08
N ARG A 42 -18.27 -10.84 13.17
CA ARG A 42 -17.17 -11.27 14.04
C ARG A 42 -16.33 -12.41 13.46
N ARG A 43 -16.86 -13.15 12.48
CA ARG A 43 -16.19 -14.28 11.87
C ARG A 43 -16.45 -14.33 10.36
N ARG A 44 -15.41 -14.70 9.61
CA ARG A 44 -15.50 -14.96 8.18
C ARG A 44 -15.85 -16.43 7.94
N PRO A 45 -16.79 -16.77 7.06
CA PRO A 45 -17.01 -18.17 6.62
C PRO A 45 -15.85 -18.63 5.75
N ARG A 46 -15.68 -19.96 5.62
CA ARG A 46 -14.80 -20.56 4.63
C ARG A 46 -15.48 -20.53 3.25
N LEU A 47 -14.71 -20.71 2.19
CA LEU A 47 -15.24 -20.73 0.82
C LEU A 47 -16.36 -21.78 0.64
N GLU A 48 -16.18 -22.94 1.21
CA GLU A 48 -17.18 -24.01 1.15
C GLU A 48 -18.47 -23.65 1.92
N ASP A 49 -18.32 -22.93 3.03
CA ASP A 49 -19.46 -22.43 3.82
C ASP A 49 -20.23 -21.40 3.02
N ALA A 50 -19.55 -20.46 2.38
CA ALA A 50 -20.16 -19.44 1.51
C ALA A 50 -20.93 -20.07 0.35
N ARG A 51 -20.38 -21.10 -0.29
CA ARG A 51 -21.06 -21.87 -1.36
C ARG A 51 -22.32 -22.56 -0.86
N ARG A 52 -22.26 -23.16 0.35
CA ARG A 52 -23.45 -23.78 0.96
C ARG A 52 -24.52 -22.75 1.31
N LEU A 53 -24.11 -21.59 1.84
CA LEU A 53 -25.03 -20.47 2.10
C LEU A 53 -25.68 -19.97 0.81
N ASP A 54 -24.91 -19.79 -0.26
CA ASP A 54 -25.42 -19.38 -1.58
C ASP A 54 -26.47 -20.35 -2.12
N LYS A 55 -26.21 -21.65 -1.98
CA LYS A 55 -27.09 -22.69 -2.46
C LYS A 55 -28.40 -22.72 -1.65
N GLU A 56 -28.31 -22.72 -0.32
CA GLU A 56 -29.45 -22.84 0.58
C GLU A 56 -30.35 -21.59 0.53
N LEU A 57 -29.74 -20.42 0.53
CA LEU A 57 -30.46 -19.15 0.56
C LEU A 57 -30.78 -18.58 -0.83
N GLY A 58 -30.53 -19.35 -1.90
CA GLY A 58 -30.78 -18.89 -3.28
C GLY A 58 -30.04 -17.60 -3.64
N ALA A 59 -28.87 -17.37 -3.03
CA ALA A 59 -28.18 -16.09 -3.09
C ALA A 59 -27.37 -15.87 -4.38
N ARG A 60 -27.48 -16.77 -5.35
CA ARG A 60 -26.89 -16.66 -6.71
C ARG A 60 -25.38 -16.35 -6.70
N GLY A 61 -24.62 -16.93 -5.79
CA GLY A 61 -23.19 -16.75 -5.68
C GLY A 61 -22.80 -15.42 -4.98
N PHE A 62 -23.70 -14.79 -4.26
CA PHE A 62 -23.41 -13.56 -3.51
C PHE A 62 -22.35 -13.80 -2.45
N PHE A 63 -22.52 -14.80 -1.58
CA PHE A 63 -21.61 -15.06 -0.48
C PHE A 63 -20.22 -15.53 -0.97
N GLU A 64 -20.16 -16.37 -2.00
CA GLU A 64 -18.89 -16.78 -2.61
C GLU A 64 -18.16 -15.58 -3.25
N ARG A 65 -18.86 -14.77 -4.04
CA ARG A 65 -18.29 -13.63 -4.78
C ARG A 65 -17.74 -12.54 -3.86
N TRP A 66 -18.41 -12.25 -2.76
CA TRP A 66 -17.99 -11.22 -1.83
C TRP A 66 -17.04 -11.72 -0.71
N LEU A 67 -16.88 -13.02 -0.58
CA LEU A 67 -15.99 -13.61 0.42
C LEU A 67 -14.55 -13.10 0.37
N PRO A 68 -13.90 -12.96 -0.81
CA PRO A 68 -12.53 -12.44 -0.89
C PRO A 68 -12.39 -11.02 -0.34
N THR A 69 -13.46 -10.22 -0.35
CA THR A 69 -13.42 -8.83 0.12
C THR A 69 -13.50 -8.68 1.65
N LEU A 70 -13.68 -9.78 2.40
CA LEU A 70 -13.86 -9.77 3.86
C LEU A 70 -12.57 -9.83 4.67
N ASP A 71 -11.48 -10.29 4.07
CA ASP A 71 -10.17 -10.31 4.72
C ASP A 71 -9.26 -9.38 3.98
N GLY A 72 -8.55 -8.51 4.61
CA GLY A 72 -7.36 -7.83 4.08
C GLY A 72 -7.13 -7.82 2.55
N ALA A 73 -7.94 -8.57 1.80
CA ALA A 73 -8.07 -8.49 0.36
C ALA A 73 -8.36 -7.06 -0.10
N GLN A 74 -9.05 -6.27 0.72
CA GLN A 74 -9.22 -4.84 0.46
C GLN A 74 -7.86 -4.12 0.40
N PHE A 75 -6.89 -4.49 1.25
CA PHE A 75 -5.54 -3.94 1.19
C PHE A 75 -4.81 -4.40 -0.08
N ALA A 76 -4.88 -5.68 -0.41
CA ALA A 76 -4.31 -6.22 -1.65
C ALA A 76 -5.00 -5.64 -2.90
N GLU A 77 -6.31 -5.44 -2.85
CA GLU A 77 -7.12 -4.88 -3.93
C GLU A 77 -6.82 -3.38 -4.15
N HIS A 78 -6.81 -2.55 -3.10
CA HIS A 78 -6.44 -1.13 -3.20
C HIS A 78 -4.99 -0.93 -3.62
N PHE A 79 -4.09 -1.78 -3.14
CA PHE A 79 -2.70 -1.77 -3.57
C PHE A 79 -2.56 -2.20 -5.03
N GLN A 80 -3.32 -3.20 -5.47
CA GLN A 80 -3.31 -3.66 -6.85
C GLN A 80 -3.86 -2.57 -7.79
N GLU A 81 -4.96 -1.93 -7.45
CA GLU A 81 -5.50 -0.78 -8.17
C GLU A 81 -4.49 0.38 -8.27
N ALA A 82 -3.81 0.69 -7.17
CA ALA A 82 -2.75 1.70 -7.16
C ALA A 82 -1.55 1.31 -8.03
N ALA A 83 -1.15 0.03 -8.04
CA ALA A 83 -0.07 -0.47 -8.88
C ALA A 83 -0.44 -0.46 -10.36
N GLU A 84 -1.69 -0.75 -10.71
CA GLU A 84 -2.21 -0.63 -12.08
C GLU A 84 -2.27 0.84 -12.53
N SER A 85 -2.63 1.74 -11.63
CA SER A 85 -2.63 3.18 -11.88
C SER A 85 -1.21 3.71 -12.08
N GLU A 86 -0.21 3.24 -11.33
CA GLU A 86 1.20 3.59 -11.56
C GLU A 86 1.67 3.26 -12.98
N GLN A 87 1.25 2.12 -13.53
CA GLN A 87 1.65 1.71 -14.89
C GLN A 87 1.08 2.59 -15.99
N ARG A 88 -0.05 3.26 -15.74
CA ARG A 88 -0.73 4.15 -16.69
C ARG A 88 -0.36 5.62 -16.53
N ALA A 89 0.23 5.96 -15.37
CA ALA A 89 0.57 7.34 -15.06
C ALA A 89 1.70 7.88 -15.95
N ASP A 90 1.60 9.14 -16.37
CA ASP A 90 2.68 9.88 -17.03
C ASP A 90 3.50 10.71 -16.04
N VAL A 91 2.96 10.94 -14.84
CA VAL A 91 3.68 11.57 -13.70
C VAL A 91 3.31 10.87 -12.40
N ILE A 92 4.32 10.51 -11.64
CA ILE A 92 4.19 9.97 -10.29
C ILE A 92 4.93 10.89 -9.33
N GLU A 93 4.21 11.40 -8.34
CA GLU A 93 4.76 12.24 -7.28
C GLU A 93 4.45 11.58 -5.93
N GLU A 94 5.46 11.36 -5.10
CA GLU A 94 5.26 10.65 -3.82
C GLU A 94 6.01 11.36 -2.69
N TYR A 95 5.35 11.50 -1.55
CA TYR A 95 5.96 11.87 -0.28
C TYR A 95 6.09 10.64 0.62
N ALA A 96 7.28 10.38 1.13
CA ALA A 96 7.59 9.27 2.01
C ALA A 96 8.07 9.75 3.38
N VAL A 97 7.49 9.18 4.45
CA VAL A 97 7.75 9.59 5.85
C VAL A 97 8.90 8.80 6.48
N GLY A 98 8.88 7.48 6.41
CA GLY A 98 9.75 6.61 7.20
C GLY A 98 10.42 5.48 6.45
N THR A 99 9.95 5.13 5.24
CA THR A 99 10.55 4.10 4.39
C THR A 99 10.79 4.64 2.99
N VAL A 100 11.78 4.11 2.30
CA VAL A 100 12.02 4.42 0.89
C VAL A 100 10.80 4.04 0.06
N PRO A 101 10.32 4.89 -0.88
CA PRO A 101 9.23 4.57 -1.81
C PRO A 101 9.47 3.25 -2.53
N GLY A 102 8.41 2.44 -2.71
CA GLY A 102 8.52 1.09 -3.26
C GLY A 102 9.19 1.01 -4.62
N LEU A 103 9.00 2.03 -5.48
CA LEU A 103 9.65 2.12 -6.80
C LEU A 103 11.17 2.32 -6.74
N LEU A 104 11.69 2.83 -5.63
CA LEU A 104 13.12 3.10 -5.43
C LEU A 104 13.82 2.03 -4.60
N GLN A 105 13.11 0.99 -4.12
CA GLN A 105 13.68 -0.01 -3.24
C GLN A 105 14.58 -1.01 -3.98
N THR A 106 15.73 -1.31 -3.38
CA THR A 106 16.53 -2.49 -3.73
C THR A 106 15.88 -3.76 -3.16
N ALA A 107 16.24 -4.93 -3.69
CA ALA A 107 15.71 -6.20 -3.20
C ALA A 107 16.08 -6.46 -1.72
N ALA A 108 17.28 -6.07 -1.30
CA ALA A 108 17.77 -6.23 0.08
C ALA A 108 16.94 -5.35 1.04
N TYR A 109 16.71 -4.09 0.66
CA TYR A 109 15.89 -3.15 1.45
C TYR A 109 14.43 -3.61 1.53
N ALA A 110 13.82 -3.99 0.40
CA ALA A 110 12.45 -4.48 0.34
C ALA A 110 12.26 -5.71 1.24
N ARG A 111 13.20 -6.65 1.19
CA ARG A 111 13.20 -7.84 2.05
C ARG A 111 13.23 -7.47 3.52
N ALA A 112 14.09 -6.53 3.90
CA ALA A 112 14.21 -6.07 5.29
C ALA A 112 12.94 -5.35 5.77
N VAL A 113 12.27 -4.58 4.91
CA VAL A 113 10.97 -3.97 5.22
C VAL A 113 9.93 -5.04 5.53
N TYR A 114 9.76 -6.05 4.65
CA TYR A 114 8.77 -7.11 4.88
C TYR A 114 9.04 -7.91 6.15
N LEU A 115 10.29 -8.28 6.41
CA LEU A 115 10.66 -8.97 7.64
C LEU A 115 10.39 -8.16 8.91
N GLY A 116 10.49 -6.83 8.83
CA GLY A 116 10.20 -5.93 9.94
C GLY A 116 8.72 -5.65 10.17
N THR A 117 7.90 -5.73 9.10
CA THR A 117 6.47 -5.40 9.15
C THR A 117 5.57 -6.64 9.27
N GLU A 118 6.05 -7.79 8.81
CA GLU A 118 5.33 -9.06 8.79
C GLU A 118 6.22 -10.19 9.38
N PRO A 119 6.36 -10.25 10.73
CA PRO A 119 7.29 -11.19 11.37
C PRO A 119 7.00 -12.67 11.07
N ASP A 120 5.75 -13.00 10.77
CA ASP A 120 5.27 -14.36 10.51
C ASP A 120 5.23 -14.72 9.01
N ILE A 121 5.77 -13.86 8.13
CA ILE A 121 5.77 -14.10 6.68
C ILE A 121 6.58 -15.34 6.32
N SER A 122 6.02 -16.22 5.51
CA SER A 122 6.75 -17.40 5.01
C SER A 122 7.86 -16.99 4.04
N ALA A 123 8.92 -17.80 3.94
CA ALA A 123 10.03 -17.52 3.03
C ALA A 123 9.56 -17.42 1.57
N GLU A 124 8.62 -18.26 1.16
CA GLU A 124 8.05 -18.26 -0.19
C GLU A 124 7.23 -16.98 -0.48
N GLU A 125 6.42 -16.54 0.47
CA GLU A 125 5.67 -15.29 0.35
C GLU A 125 6.58 -14.08 0.32
N LEU A 126 7.60 -14.07 1.18
CA LEU A 126 8.62 -13.01 1.21
C LEU A 126 9.32 -12.88 -0.14
N ASP A 127 9.78 -13.99 -0.72
CA ASP A 127 10.45 -13.98 -2.02
C ASP A 127 9.51 -13.46 -3.13
N ARG A 128 8.27 -13.90 -3.12
CA ARG A 128 7.24 -13.45 -4.06
C ARG A 128 6.97 -11.95 -3.93
N HIS A 129 6.83 -11.43 -2.69
CA HIS A 129 6.61 -10.00 -2.43
C HIS A 129 7.80 -9.16 -2.88
N VAL A 130 9.03 -9.59 -2.61
CA VAL A 130 10.25 -8.90 -3.05
C VAL A 130 10.35 -8.86 -4.58
N VAL A 131 10.09 -9.99 -5.26
CA VAL A 131 10.11 -10.06 -6.73
C VAL A 131 9.06 -9.12 -7.33
N ASN A 132 7.83 -9.12 -6.80
CA ASN A 132 6.75 -8.25 -7.27
C ASN A 132 7.10 -6.76 -7.05
N ARG A 133 7.67 -6.41 -5.90
CA ARG A 133 8.08 -5.04 -5.58
C ARG A 133 9.18 -4.55 -6.51
N CYS A 134 10.24 -5.32 -6.68
CA CYS A 134 11.33 -4.98 -7.60
C CYS A 134 10.87 -5.00 -9.08
N GLY A 135 9.90 -5.87 -9.41
CA GLY A 135 9.30 -5.92 -10.74
C GLY A 135 8.65 -4.59 -11.16
N ARG A 136 8.04 -3.87 -10.20
CA ARG A 136 7.44 -2.55 -10.47
C ARG A 136 8.49 -1.48 -10.81
N ALA A 137 9.71 -1.59 -10.27
CA ALA A 137 10.80 -0.65 -10.58
C ALA A 137 11.23 -0.69 -12.06
N ARG A 138 10.81 -1.71 -12.84
CA ARG A 138 11.01 -1.74 -14.31
C ARG A 138 10.36 -0.54 -15.00
N LEU A 139 9.30 0.01 -14.41
CA LEU A 139 8.67 1.25 -14.85
C LEU A 139 9.68 2.39 -15.02
N LEU A 140 10.75 2.44 -14.22
CA LEU A 140 11.82 3.44 -14.30
C LEU A 140 12.82 3.21 -15.43
N SER A 141 12.82 2.03 -16.06
CA SER A 141 13.80 1.66 -17.11
C SER A 141 13.24 1.70 -18.53
N GLU A 142 11.93 1.86 -18.70
CA GLU A 142 11.28 1.89 -20.00
C GLU A 142 11.41 3.25 -20.71
N GLN A 143 11.36 3.28 -22.03
CA GLN A 143 11.44 4.54 -22.81
C GLN A 143 10.24 5.47 -22.57
N SER A 144 9.07 4.89 -22.28
CA SER A 144 7.83 5.59 -21.92
C SER A 144 7.66 5.78 -20.40
N SER A 145 8.75 5.76 -19.63
CA SER A 145 8.72 5.91 -18.18
C SER A 145 7.98 7.19 -17.76
N PRO A 146 7.17 7.13 -16.71
CA PRO A 146 6.59 8.33 -16.12
C PRO A 146 7.68 9.25 -15.59
N ARG A 147 7.39 10.52 -15.53
CA ARG A 147 8.20 11.45 -14.74
C ARG A 147 7.98 11.18 -13.26
N VAL A 148 9.06 10.88 -12.55
CA VAL A 148 8.98 10.49 -11.14
C VAL A 148 9.63 11.56 -10.26
N TRP A 149 8.86 12.09 -9.33
CA TRP A 149 9.31 13.07 -8.36
C TRP A 149 8.98 12.61 -6.94
N MET A 150 10.01 12.45 -6.13
CA MET A 150 9.88 11.97 -4.76
C MET A 150 10.32 13.03 -3.76
N ILE A 151 9.58 13.17 -2.67
CA ILE A 151 10.01 13.93 -1.49
C ILE A 151 10.22 12.93 -0.37
N LEU A 152 11.44 12.80 0.11
CA LEU A 152 11.78 11.95 1.24
C LEU A 152 11.87 12.81 2.50
N GLY A 153 11.08 12.52 3.53
CA GLY A 153 11.38 13.04 4.86
C GLY A 153 12.78 12.57 5.28
N GLU A 154 13.55 13.41 5.96
CA GLU A 154 14.93 13.06 6.39
C GLU A 154 14.96 11.77 7.20
N GLY A 155 13.88 11.41 7.89
CA GLY A 155 13.73 10.14 8.59
C GLY A 155 13.93 8.91 7.71
N VAL A 156 13.62 8.98 6.42
CA VAL A 156 13.86 7.89 5.46
C VAL A 156 15.34 7.56 5.32
N LEU A 157 16.22 8.57 5.43
CA LEU A 157 17.66 8.43 5.34
C LEU A 157 18.26 7.93 6.67
N ARG A 158 17.58 8.16 7.80
CA ARG A 158 18.10 7.92 9.15
C ARG A 158 17.54 6.65 9.79
N THR A 159 16.38 6.17 9.36
CA THR A 159 15.79 4.92 9.86
C THR A 159 16.55 3.73 9.30
N VAL A 160 17.22 2.97 10.17
CA VAL A 160 18.01 1.80 9.75
C VAL A 160 17.09 0.64 9.39
N VAL A 161 17.08 0.27 8.12
CA VAL A 161 16.34 -0.87 7.58
C VAL A 161 17.32 -1.88 7.01
N GLY A 162 17.32 -3.11 7.53
CA GLY A 162 18.20 -4.19 7.07
C GLY A 162 19.68 -4.02 7.42
N GLY A 163 19.99 -3.04 8.28
CA GLY A 163 21.35 -2.75 8.74
C GLY A 163 22.14 -1.78 7.84
N PRO A 164 23.33 -1.33 8.31
CA PRO A 164 24.09 -0.27 7.66
C PRO A 164 24.45 -0.56 6.19
N ARG A 165 24.84 -1.78 5.88
CA ARG A 165 25.17 -2.18 4.50
C ARG A 165 23.97 -2.05 3.55
N THR A 166 22.79 -2.52 3.97
CA THR A 166 21.55 -2.41 3.18
C THR A 166 21.16 -0.96 2.97
N MET A 167 21.33 -0.12 4.01
CA MET A 167 21.07 1.32 3.90
C MET A 167 22.02 2.00 2.92
N ALA A 168 23.33 1.74 3.02
CA ALA A 168 24.32 2.29 2.09
C ALA A 168 24.01 1.91 0.64
N GLU A 169 23.77 0.62 0.36
CA GLU A 169 23.40 0.12 -0.97
C GLU A 169 22.11 0.80 -1.48
N GLN A 170 21.09 0.95 -0.61
CA GLN A 170 19.84 1.60 -0.94
C GLN A 170 20.00 3.08 -1.28
N LEU A 171 20.74 3.83 -0.48
CA LEU A 171 20.97 5.26 -0.72
C LEU A 171 21.84 5.51 -1.95
N ARG A 172 22.87 4.68 -2.19
CA ARG A 172 23.67 4.71 -3.44
C ARG A 172 22.81 4.42 -4.66
N HIS A 173 21.85 3.49 -4.55
CA HIS A 173 20.89 3.22 -5.63
C HIS A 173 20.06 4.45 -5.97
N ILE A 174 19.50 5.14 -4.96
CA ILE A 174 18.72 6.38 -5.17
C ILE A 174 19.60 7.45 -5.82
N ALA A 175 20.81 7.69 -5.31
CA ALA A 175 21.75 8.64 -5.89
C ALA A 175 22.08 8.32 -7.35
N GLY A 176 22.23 7.05 -7.69
CA GLY A 176 22.44 6.58 -9.07
C GLY A 176 21.26 6.91 -9.99
N LEU A 177 20.03 6.68 -9.54
CA LEU A 177 18.80 7.03 -10.27
C LEU A 177 18.66 8.55 -10.46
N MET A 178 19.01 9.36 -9.46
CA MET A 178 19.02 10.83 -9.58
C MET A 178 20.05 11.30 -10.61
N ARG A 179 21.29 10.79 -10.55
CA ARG A 179 22.37 11.16 -11.50
C ARG A 179 22.05 10.79 -12.94
N SER A 180 21.36 9.67 -13.15
CA SER A 180 20.90 9.25 -14.48
C SER A 180 19.69 10.06 -15.01
N GLY A 181 19.12 10.95 -14.17
CA GLY A 181 17.93 11.72 -14.51
C GLY A 181 16.63 10.93 -14.53
N ARG A 182 16.64 9.68 -14.05
CA ARG A 182 15.45 8.80 -14.03
C ARG A 182 14.42 9.21 -12.99
N VAL A 183 14.90 9.71 -11.86
CA VAL A 183 14.04 10.20 -10.78
C VAL A 183 14.54 11.56 -10.28
N GLN A 184 13.64 12.36 -9.78
CA GLN A 184 13.94 13.59 -9.08
C GLN A 184 13.60 13.37 -7.61
N VAL A 185 14.58 13.50 -6.73
CA VAL A 185 14.38 13.29 -5.29
C VAL A 185 14.78 14.54 -4.53
N GLN A 186 13.89 15.02 -3.68
CA GLN A 186 14.16 16.08 -2.72
C GLN A 186 14.06 15.51 -1.30
N VAL A 187 14.86 16.03 -0.39
CA VAL A 187 14.78 15.69 1.03
C VAL A 187 14.12 16.82 1.79
N LEU A 188 13.12 16.50 2.57
CA LEU A 188 12.49 17.41 3.50
C LEU A 188 13.18 17.25 4.88
N PRO A 189 13.99 18.24 5.29
CA PRO A 189 14.83 18.12 6.48
C PRO A 189 14.01 18.21 7.76
N PHE A 190 14.45 17.54 8.83
CA PHE A 190 13.85 17.66 10.17
C PHE A 190 13.78 19.10 10.67
N ALA A 191 14.76 19.94 10.29
CA ALA A 191 14.83 21.33 10.68
C ALA A 191 13.64 22.18 10.18
N HIS A 192 12.93 21.71 9.12
CA HIS A 192 11.70 22.39 8.67
C HIS A 192 10.58 22.31 9.70
N GLY A 193 10.52 21.23 10.48
CA GLY A 193 9.47 21.01 11.49
C GLY A 193 8.14 20.56 10.88
N ALA A 194 7.03 21.13 11.38
CA ALA A 194 5.69 20.69 11.00
C ALA A 194 5.32 21.06 9.55
N HIS A 195 4.75 20.11 8.82
CA HIS A 195 4.27 20.28 7.45
C HIS A 195 3.02 19.44 7.18
N PRO A 196 2.21 19.72 6.14
CA PRO A 196 0.92 19.05 5.93
C PRO A 196 0.97 17.52 5.80
N LEU A 197 2.05 16.98 5.24
CA LEU A 197 2.19 15.55 4.96
C LEU A 197 2.94 14.76 6.05
N MET A 198 3.26 15.35 7.20
CA MET A 198 4.10 14.72 8.22
C MET A 198 3.53 13.42 8.81
N ARG A 199 2.26 13.12 8.58
CA ARG A 199 1.57 11.97 9.19
C ARG A 199 1.56 10.72 8.33
N ASN A 200 1.47 10.87 7.01
CA ASN A 200 1.23 9.76 6.09
C ASN A 200 2.02 9.93 4.80
N MET A 201 2.36 8.79 4.19
CA MET A 201 2.80 8.78 2.80
C MET A 201 1.62 9.19 1.90
N VAL A 202 1.94 9.88 0.81
CA VAL A 202 0.96 10.28 -0.21
C VAL A 202 1.60 10.11 -1.58
N LYS A 203 0.87 9.49 -2.50
CA LYS A 203 1.28 9.34 -3.89
C LYS A 203 0.21 9.97 -4.78
N LEU A 204 0.62 10.90 -5.63
CA LEU A 204 -0.21 11.52 -6.64
C LEU A 204 0.18 10.96 -8.01
N MET A 205 -0.81 10.59 -8.80
CA MET A 205 -0.63 10.01 -10.12
C MET A 205 -1.44 10.80 -11.13
N ARG A 206 -0.75 11.35 -12.14
CA ARG A 206 -1.39 12.05 -13.26
C ARG A 206 -1.37 11.18 -14.50
N PHE A 207 -2.41 11.32 -15.29
CA PHE A 207 -2.65 10.54 -16.49
C PHE A 207 -2.88 11.48 -17.70
N PRO A 208 -2.57 11.04 -18.92
CA PRO A 208 -2.79 11.88 -20.11
C PRO A 208 -4.28 12.06 -20.44
N ASP A 209 -5.13 11.09 -20.07
CA ASP A 209 -6.51 10.95 -20.54
C ASP A 209 -7.55 10.73 -19.42
N SER A 210 -7.14 10.80 -18.17
CA SER A 210 -8.04 10.59 -17.03
C SER A 210 -7.69 11.52 -15.84
N PRO A 211 -8.65 11.74 -14.91
CA PRO A 211 -8.41 12.55 -13.72
C PRO A 211 -7.23 12.08 -12.89
N GLU A 212 -6.56 13.03 -12.24
CA GLU A 212 -5.52 12.74 -11.26
C GLU A 212 -6.07 11.91 -10.10
N GLN A 213 -5.26 10.97 -9.61
CA GLN A 213 -5.58 10.12 -8.47
C GLN A 213 -4.57 10.31 -7.36
N VAL A 214 -5.04 10.12 -6.13
CA VAL A 214 -4.20 10.10 -4.94
C VAL A 214 -4.31 8.75 -4.27
N TYR A 215 -3.17 8.12 -4.02
CA TYR A 215 -3.09 6.94 -3.18
C TYR A 215 -2.40 7.29 -1.86
N PHE A 216 -2.98 6.82 -0.77
CA PHE A 216 -2.33 6.83 0.53
C PHE A 216 -2.46 5.47 1.19
N GLU A 217 -1.49 5.14 2.02
CA GLU A 217 -1.41 3.87 2.73
C GLU A 217 -1.22 4.12 4.22
N VAL A 218 -1.96 3.38 5.03
CA VAL A 218 -1.79 3.30 6.48
C VAL A 218 -1.73 1.83 6.87
N LEU A 219 -1.38 1.55 8.13
CA LEU A 219 -1.27 0.18 8.60
C LEU A 219 -2.56 -0.61 8.31
N TYR A 220 -2.44 -1.70 7.56
CA TYR A 220 -3.51 -2.63 7.15
C TYR A 220 -4.59 -2.06 6.22
N THR A 221 -4.44 -0.86 5.68
CA THR A 221 -5.40 -0.33 4.71
C THR A 221 -4.76 0.75 3.83
N GLY A 222 -5.40 1.00 2.69
CA GLY A 222 -5.05 2.07 1.78
C GLY A 222 -6.29 2.54 1.04
N ALA A 223 -6.20 3.67 0.37
CA ALA A 223 -7.27 4.15 -0.48
C ALA A 223 -6.73 4.86 -1.71
N LEU A 224 -7.36 4.59 -2.84
CA LEU A 224 -7.22 5.34 -4.07
C LEU A 224 -8.37 6.36 -4.14
N ILE A 225 -8.05 7.64 -4.29
CA ILE A 225 -9.00 8.76 -4.31
C ILE A 225 -8.94 9.44 -5.66
N ASP A 226 -10.08 9.68 -6.25
CA ASP A 226 -10.27 10.44 -7.50
C ASP A 226 -11.26 11.63 -7.33
N ASP A 227 -11.77 11.86 -6.11
CA ASP A 227 -12.61 13.04 -5.83
C ASP A 227 -11.82 14.33 -6.07
N PRO A 228 -12.25 15.22 -6.98
CA PRO A 228 -11.47 16.39 -7.38
C PRO A 228 -11.17 17.38 -6.25
N VAL A 229 -12.04 17.44 -5.23
CA VAL A 229 -11.86 18.36 -4.09
C VAL A 229 -10.78 17.82 -3.17
N LEU A 230 -10.80 16.51 -2.90
CA LEU A 230 -9.78 15.86 -2.07
C LEU A 230 -8.44 15.80 -2.80
N VAL A 231 -8.41 15.43 -4.07
CA VAL A 231 -7.20 15.42 -4.90
C VAL A 231 -6.51 16.78 -4.87
N ARG A 232 -7.26 17.88 -5.04
CA ARG A 232 -6.70 19.24 -4.95
C ARG A 232 -6.07 19.52 -3.59
N ARG A 233 -6.72 19.14 -2.50
CA ARG A 233 -6.17 19.33 -1.13
C ARG A 233 -4.86 18.57 -0.92
N TYR A 234 -4.76 17.34 -1.44
CA TYR A 234 -3.52 16.58 -1.38
C TYR A 234 -2.43 17.19 -2.28
N ARG A 235 -2.80 17.70 -3.44
CA ARG A 235 -1.88 18.45 -4.32
C ARG A 235 -1.32 19.68 -3.61
N ASP A 236 -2.17 20.53 -3.03
CA ASP A 236 -1.75 21.70 -2.29
C ASP A 236 -0.80 21.33 -1.13
N ALA A 237 -1.11 20.26 -0.41
CA ALA A 237 -0.26 19.76 0.67
C ALA A 237 1.11 19.27 0.16
N TYR A 238 1.14 18.57 -0.99
CA TYR A 238 2.37 18.12 -1.62
C TYR A 238 3.23 19.28 -2.11
N ASP A 239 2.63 20.28 -2.74
CA ASP A 239 3.33 21.47 -3.24
C ASP A 239 3.94 22.28 -2.10
N LEU A 240 3.25 22.41 -0.96
CA LEU A 240 3.82 23.01 0.24
C LEU A 240 5.02 22.21 0.79
N ALA A 241 4.93 20.89 0.85
CA ALA A 241 6.04 20.04 1.28
C ALA A 241 7.24 20.14 0.31
N ARG A 242 6.96 20.21 -1.01
CA ARG A 242 7.99 20.37 -2.04
C ARG A 242 8.71 21.72 -1.96
N ALA A 243 7.97 22.79 -1.68
CA ALA A 243 8.54 24.11 -1.47
C ALA A 243 9.44 24.20 -0.23
N ALA A 244 9.19 23.35 0.78
CA ALA A 244 9.96 23.28 2.00
C ALA A 244 11.17 22.31 1.91
N ALA A 245 11.19 21.44 0.90
CA ALA A 245 12.26 20.48 0.69
C ALA A 245 13.52 21.15 0.13
N LEU A 246 14.67 20.52 0.38
CA LEU A 246 15.97 20.97 -0.16
C LEU A 246 15.95 20.95 -1.71
N PRO A 247 16.75 21.82 -2.35
CA PRO A 247 17.00 21.73 -3.79
C PRO A 247 17.55 20.34 -4.18
N LEU A 248 17.38 19.94 -5.45
CA LEU A 248 17.78 18.62 -5.93
C LEU A 248 19.27 18.33 -5.69
N SER A 249 20.15 19.32 -5.91
CA SER A 249 21.60 19.18 -5.68
C SER A 249 21.94 18.93 -4.21
N ALA A 250 21.38 19.75 -3.31
CA ALA A 250 21.59 19.59 -1.87
C ALA A 250 20.99 18.29 -1.33
N SER A 251 19.87 17.86 -1.91
CA SER A 251 19.25 16.56 -1.57
C SER A 251 20.15 15.40 -1.99
N LEU A 252 20.76 15.47 -3.19
CA LEU A 252 21.70 14.45 -3.65
C LEU A 252 22.92 14.37 -2.74
N GLU A 253 23.52 15.53 -2.40
CA GLU A 253 24.66 15.59 -1.48
C GLU A 253 24.32 14.98 -0.10
N LEU A 254 23.14 15.28 0.44
CA LEU A 254 22.71 14.73 1.72
C LEU A 254 22.49 13.21 1.66
N ILE A 255 21.89 12.69 0.56
CA ILE A 255 21.71 11.25 0.35
C ILE A 255 23.07 10.53 0.24
N GLU A 256 24.04 11.11 -0.47
CA GLU A 256 25.37 10.56 -0.63
C GLU A 256 26.17 10.58 0.67
N SER A 257 26.10 11.68 1.42
CA SER A 257 26.68 11.79 2.75
C SER A 257 26.12 10.74 3.71
N ALA A 258 24.81 10.55 3.71
CA ALA A 258 24.16 9.53 4.54
C ALA A 258 24.61 8.11 4.12
N ALA A 259 24.80 7.83 2.83
CA ALA A 259 25.34 6.55 2.37
C ALA A 259 26.76 6.31 2.87
N GLU A 260 27.63 7.33 2.83
CA GLU A 260 29.00 7.29 3.36
C GLU A 260 29.05 7.07 4.87
N GLU A 261 28.17 7.73 5.63
CA GLU A 261 28.04 7.51 7.07
C GLU A 261 27.77 6.04 7.38
N TYR A 262 26.84 5.39 6.65
CA TYR A 262 26.54 3.97 6.80
C TYR A 262 27.72 3.07 6.37
N GLU A 263 28.42 3.39 5.30
CA GLU A 263 29.62 2.66 4.83
C GLU A 263 30.73 2.68 5.89
N ASN A 264 30.88 3.81 6.58
CA ASN A 264 31.91 4.03 7.60
C ASN A 264 31.50 3.55 9.02
N GLY A 265 30.29 2.97 9.17
CA GLY A 265 29.78 2.51 10.47
C GLY A 265 29.45 3.64 11.43
N GLN A 266 29.09 4.81 10.93
CA GLN A 266 28.71 6.02 11.67
C GLN A 266 27.27 6.40 11.31
N PRO A 267 26.25 5.56 11.64
CA PRO A 267 24.86 5.85 11.32
C PRO A 267 24.24 6.90 12.24
#